data_cfb9fd45ed06e15ebd6bf050392b6668
#
_entry.id   cfb9fd45ed06e15ebd6bf050392b6668
#
_cell.length_a   1.000
_cell.length_b   1.000
_cell.length_c   1.000
_cell.angle_alpha   90.00
_cell.angle_beta   90.00
_cell.angle_gamma   90.00
#
_symmetry.space_group_name_H-M   'P 1'
#
loop_
_entity.id
_entity.type
_entity.pdbx_description
1 polymer ?
#
loop_
_entity_poly.entity_id
_entity_poly.type
_entity_poly.pdbx_seq_one_letter_code
_entity_poly.pdbx_strand_id
1 'polypeptide(L)'
;DVISVAVTGALGVGRLLVNCIIGIIVSVYVLCSKETFKGQAKKLIYGIFRADQANVILEIGRKTRDIFYGFIIGKIIDSAIIGVICYVCMLIFKMPYPLLVSIIIGVTNIIPVFGPYIGALPTVIIIFLTEPMQGIYFLIFIIVLQQIDGNIIGPKILGDSTGLSSFWVVVAIVVGGGLFGFAGMLFGVPTMALIYYLVGRFSEHMLRKRDLPEETADYINMERVNEADHTLVEHTKEYEEESHVKVNVFFKKKKKQSSEKEDTKE
;
A
#
# COMPACT_ATOMS: atom_id res chain seq x y z
N ASP A 1 38.87 15.53 -12.44
CA ASP A 1 37.43 15.21 -12.27
C ASP A 1 37.17 13.87 -11.57
N VAL A 2 38.00 12.81 -11.79
CA VAL A 2 37.82 11.53 -11.07
C VAL A 2 38.10 11.69 -9.57
N ILE A 3 39.04 12.52 -9.19
CA ILE A 3 39.38 12.80 -7.78
C ILE A 3 38.23 13.51 -7.07
N SER A 4 37.57 14.47 -7.71
CA SER A 4 36.40 15.17 -7.13
C SER A 4 35.20 14.24 -6.93
N VAL A 5 34.94 13.33 -7.86
CA VAL A 5 33.91 12.31 -7.75
C VAL A 5 34.21 11.32 -6.61
N ALA A 6 35.46 10.86 -6.51
CA ALA A 6 35.91 9.97 -5.43
C ALA A 6 35.77 10.63 -4.05
N VAL A 7 36.24 11.90 -3.92
CA VAL A 7 36.13 12.66 -2.67
C VAL A 7 34.66 12.91 -2.29
N THR A 8 33.82 13.30 -3.25
CA THR A 8 32.39 13.53 -2.99
C THR A 8 31.68 12.23 -2.60
N GLY A 9 32.03 11.13 -3.24
CA GLY A 9 31.54 9.79 -2.89
C GLY A 9 31.96 9.37 -1.47
N ALA A 10 33.23 9.54 -1.12
CA ALA A 10 33.75 9.22 0.21
C ALA A 10 33.10 10.07 1.32
N LEU A 11 32.92 11.37 1.06
CA LEU A 11 32.19 12.27 1.99
C LEU A 11 30.71 11.88 2.12
N GLY A 12 30.08 11.44 1.04
CA GLY A 12 28.70 10.92 1.05
C GLY A 12 28.56 9.67 1.92
N VAL A 13 29.48 8.71 1.78
CA VAL A 13 29.51 7.49 2.62
C VAL A 13 29.78 7.84 4.09
N GLY A 14 30.75 8.73 4.35
CA GLY A 14 31.05 9.20 5.72
C GLY A 14 29.83 9.83 6.39
N ARG A 15 29.12 10.70 5.68
CA ARG A 15 27.89 11.33 6.18
C ARG A 15 26.77 10.30 6.43
N LEU A 16 26.63 9.30 5.56
CA LEU A 16 25.68 8.21 5.74
C LEU A 16 25.98 7.41 7.01
N LEU A 17 27.24 7.05 7.24
CA LEU A 17 27.67 6.32 8.45
C LEU A 17 27.40 7.12 9.74
N VAL A 18 27.75 8.40 9.76
CA VAL A 18 27.45 9.28 10.90
C VAL A 18 25.96 9.36 11.17
N ASN A 19 25.15 9.56 10.14
CA ASN A 19 23.69 9.60 10.30
C ASN A 19 23.12 8.26 10.81
N CYS A 20 23.64 7.13 10.35
CA CYS A 20 23.27 5.82 10.87
C CYS A 20 23.62 5.65 12.34
N ILE A 21 24.81 6.05 12.76
CA ILE A 21 25.24 5.98 14.17
C ILE A 21 24.35 6.86 15.06
N ILE A 22 24.11 8.11 14.64
CA ILE A 22 23.21 9.01 15.37
C ILE A 22 21.80 8.41 15.45
N GLY A 23 21.29 7.87 14.36
CA GLY A 23 19.97 7.22 14.31
C GLY A 23 19.87 6.04 15.29
N ILE A 24 20.90 5.19 15.36
CA ILE A 24 20.97 4.07 16.30
C ILE A 24 20.98 4.58 17.75
N ILE A 25 21.81 5.56 18.06
CA ILE A 25 21.89 6.14 19.42
C ILE A 25 20.53 6.71 19.84
N VAL A 26 19.91 7.53 18.99
CA VAL A 26 18.59 8.11 19.27
C VAL A 26 17.54 7.01 19.44
N SER A 27 17.55 5.98 18.61
CA SER A 27 16.62 4.83 18.70
C SER A 27 16.76 4.10 20.03
N VAL A 28 17.98 3.88 20.52
CA VAL A 28 18.24 3.24 21.82
C VAL A 28 17.68 4.12 22.95
N TYR A 29 17.94 5.44 22.93
CA TYR A 29 17.39 6.34 23.94
C TYR A 29 15.87 6.36 23.98
N VAL A 30 15.22 6.41 22.80
CA VAL A 30 13.76 6.38 22.69
C VAL A 30 13.20 5.05 23.23
N LEU A 31 13.85 3.93 22.90
CA LEU A 31 13.43 2.60 23.38
C LEU A 31 13.58 2.45 24.89
N CYS A 32 14.69 2.92 25.46
CA CYS A 32 14.92 2.91 26.92
C CYS A 32 13.91 3.78 27.66
N SER A 33 13.50 4.90 27.08
CA SER A 33 12.59 5.87 27.71
C SER A 33 11.13 5.75 27.24
N LYS A 34 10.77 4.67 26.52
CA LYS A 34 9.47 4.52 25.86
C LYS A 34 8.26 4.69 26.78
N GLU A 35 8.35 4.18 28.02
CA GLU A 35 7.21 4.26 28.95
C GLU A 35 7.04 5.69 29.47
N THR A 36 8.15 6.42 29.72
CA THR A 36 8.12 7.84 30.08
C THR A 36 7.49 8.68 28.97
N PHE A 37 7.93 8.50 27.74
CA PHE A 37 7.36 9.21 26.57
C PHE A 37 5.87 8.90 26.36
N LYS A 38 5.46 7.63 26.50
CA LYS A 38 4.04 7.26 26.47
C LYS A 38 3.23 7.95 27.57
N GLY A 39 3.79 8.01 28.80
CA GLY A 39 3.15 8.68 29.92
C GLY A 39 2.99 10.18 29.67
N GLN A 40 4.04 10.85 29.18
CA GLN A 40 4.01 12.26 28.82
C GLN A 40 3.01 12.56 27.72
N ALA A 41 2.97 11.74 26.65
CA ALA A 41 2.00 11.87 25.55
C ALA A 41 0.56 11.72 26.06
N LYS A 42 0.27 10.71 26.90
CA LYS A 42 -1.06 10.55 27.50
C LYS A 42 -1.44 11.75 28.36
N LYS A 43 -0.51 12.23 29.23
CA LYS A 43 -0.73 13.40 30.06
C LYS A 43 -1.08 14.63 29.22
N LEU A 44 -0.36 14.85 28.11
CA LEU A 44 -0.61 15.96 27.21
C LEU A 44 -1.99 15.84 26.54
N ILE A 45 -2.35 14.65 26.04
CA ILE A 45 -3.63 14.39 25.37
C ILE A 45 -4.79 14.64 26.35
N TYR A 46 -4.76 14.09 27.55
CA TYR A 46 -5.79 14.34 28.57
C TYR A 46 -5.80 15.78 29.13
N GLY A 47 -4.69 16.49 29.01
CA GLY A 47 -4.61 17.90 29.42
C GLY A 47 -5.26 18.85 28.38
N ILE A 48 -5.27 18.48 27.10
CA ILE A 48 -5.79 19.32 26.02
C ILE A 48 -7.23 18.92 25.63
N PHE A 49 -7.53 17.62 25.60
CA PHE A 49 -8.80 17.09 25.11
C PHE A 49 -9.69 16.58 26.24
N ARG A 50 -11.02 16.61 26.04
CA ARG A 50 -11.98 15.98 26.95
C ARG A 50 -11.74 14.47 26.97
N ALA A 51 -12.09 13.81 28.08
CA ALA A 51 -11.83 12.38 28.28
C ALA A 51 -12.31 11.49 27.12
N ASP A 52 -13.51 11.76 26.58
CA ASP A 52 -14.07 11.00 25.47
C ASP A 52 -13.20 11.12 24.20
N GLN A 53 -12.80 12.35 23.86
CA GLN A 53 -11.94 12.62 22.71
C GLN A 53 -10.53 12.04 22.90
N ALA A 54 -9.98 12.17 24.12
CA ALA A 54 -8.68 11.64 24.48
C ALA A 54 -8.63 10.12 24.34
N ASN A 55 -9.69 9.42 24.74
CA ASN A 55 -9.82 7.96 24.57
C ASN A 55 -9.79 7.54 23.11
N VAL A 56 -10.51 8.26 22.24
CA VAL A 56 -10.51 8.03 20.77
C VAL A 56 -9.12 8.26 20.19
N ILE A 57 -8.43 9.35 20.56
CA ILE A 57 -7.06 9.62 20.10
C ILE A 57 -6.11 8.51 20.50
N LEU A 58 -6.20 8.02 21.73
CA LEU A 58 -5.34 6.93 22.22
C LEU A 58 -5.67 5.58 21.53
N GLU A 59 -6.93 5.34 21.19
CA GLU A 59 -7.34 4.17 20.42
C GLU A 59 -6.76 4.22 19.01
N ILE A 60 -6.88 5.35 18.30
CA ILE A 60 -6.25 5.58 16.99
C ILE A 60 -4.73 5.36 17.08
N GLY A 61 -4.08 5.90 18.14
CA GLY A 61 -2.65 5.70 18.34
C GLY A 61 -2.25 4.23 18.52
N ARG A 62 -3.06 3.44 19.23
CA ARG A 62 -2.86 1.98 19.34
C ARG A 62 -3.01 1.30 17.98
N LYS A 63 -4.07 1.62 17.26
CA LYS A 63 -4.31 1.04 15.92
C LYS A 63 -3.21 1.41 14.93
N THR A 64 -2.74 2.66 14.95
CA THR A 64 -1.59 3.13 14.17
C THR A 64 -0.36 2.27 14.43
N ARG A 65 0.00 2.10 15.72
CA ARG A 65 1.13 1.25 16.10
C ARG A 65 0.95 -0.18 15.55
N ASP A 66 -0.22 -0.76 15.70
CA ASP A 66 -0.46 -2.15 15.30
C ASP A 66 -0.38 -2.34 13.79
N ILE A 67 -0.90 -1.40 13.00
CA ILE A 67 -0.78 -1.39 11.53
C ILE A 67 0.69 -1.28 11.12
N PHE A 68 1.42 -0.29 11.64
CA PHE A 68 2.82 -0.08 11.25
C PHE A 68 3.73 -1.23 11.71
N TYR A 69 3.57 -1.67 12.94
CA TYR A 69 4.35 -2.78 13.50
C TYR A 69 4.09 -4.09 12.73
N GLY A 70 2.83 -4.44 12.54
CA GLY A 70 2.44 -5.65 11.81
C GLY A 70 2.98 -5.65 10.38
N PHE A 71 2.85 -4.53 9.68
CA PHE A 71 3.33 -4.40 8.31
C PHE A 71 4.86 -4.49 8.22
N ILE A 72 5.60 -3.72 9.02
CA ILE A 72 7.07 -3.66 8.95
C ILE A 72 7.68 -4.99 9.36
N ILE A 73 7.25 -5.56 10.48
CA ILE A 73 7.75 -6.86 10.94
C ILE A 73 7.37 -7.96 9.96
N GLY A 74 6.13 -7.94 9.46
CA GLY A 74 5.68 -8.86 8.43
C GLY A 74 6.57 -8.81 7.20
N LYS A 75 6.88 -7.62 6.67
CA LYS A 75 7.76 -7.48 5.49
C LYS A 75 9.21 -7.90 5.75
N ILE A 76 9.74 -7.65 6.94
CA ILE A 76 11.09 -8.13 7.30
C ILE A 76 11.12 -9.67 7.32
N ILE A 77 10.14 -10.31 7.94
CA ILE A 77 10.05 -11.77 8.02
C ILE A 77 9.86 -12.36 6.62
N ASP A 78 8.94 -11.83 5.84
CA ASP A 78 8.67 -12.21 4.46
C ASP A 78 9.94 -12.15 3.60
N SER A 79 10.63 -11.02 3.61
CA SER A 79 11.89 -10.80 2.89
C SER A 79 13.01 -11.76 3.32
N ALA A 80 13.11 -12.05 4.62
CA ALA A 80 14.08 -13.02 5.12
C ALA A 80 13.77 -14.44 4.63
N ILE A 81 12.50 -14.84 4.64
CA ILE A 81 12.06 -16.16 4.15
C ILE A 81 12.34 -16.28 2.64
N ILE A 82 11.99 -15.28 1.85
CA ILE A 82 12.26 -15.26 0.41
C ILE A 82 13.75 -15.32 0.12
N GLY A 83 14.56 -14.57 0.85
CA GLY A 83 16.03 -14.63 0.72
C GLY A 83 16.58 -16.01 1.03
N VAL A 84 16.12 -16.65 2.10
CA VAL A 84 16.54 -18.02 2.48
C VAL A 84 16.11 -19.05 1.44
N ILE A 85 14.86 -19.01 0.98
CA ILE A 85 14.36 -19.93 -0.06
C ILE A 85 15.17 -19.74 -1.35
N CYS A 86 15.40 -18.51 -1.77
CA CYS A 86 16.22 -18.19 -2.94
C CYS A 86 17.62 -18.80 -2.80
N TYR A 87 18.28 -18.60 -1.65
CA TYR A 87 19.62 -19.13 -1.38
C TYR A 87 19.68 -20.66 -1.47
N VAL A 88 18.77 -21.33 -0.77
CA VAL A 88 18.71 -22.79 -0.73
C VAL A 88 18.43 -23.38 -2.12
N CYS A 89 17.48 -22.82 -2.85
CA CYS A 89 17.16 -23.27 -4.20
C CYS A 89 18.34 -23.06 -5.16
N MET A 90 19.02 -21.91 -5.11
CA MET A 90 20.19 -21.64 -5.94
C MET A 90 21.35 -22.61 -5.64
N LEU A 91 21.55 -23.00 -4.37
CA LEU A 91 22.54 -24.04 -4.02
C LEU A 91 22.16 -25.41 -4.60
N ILE A 92 20.89 -25.80 -4.50
CA ILE A 92 20.38 -27.09 -5.04
C ILE A 92 20.57 -27.15 -6.56
N PHE A 93 20.22 -26.08 -7.26
CA PHE A 93 20.37 -25.99 -8.72
C PHE A 93 21.78 -25.61 -9.19
N LYS A 94 22.75 -25.46 -8.25
CA LYS A 94 24.14 -25.10 -8.52
C LYS A 94 24.29 -23.83 -9.38
N MET A 95 23.44 -22.84 -9.12
CA MET A 95 23.48 -21.55 -9.82
C MET A 95 24.63 -20.67 -9.32
N PRO A 96 25.20 -19.79 -10.15
CA PRO A 96 26.30 -18.92 -9.75
C PRO A 96 25.84 -17.85 -8.74
N TYR A 97 26.77 -17.44 -7.89
CA TYR A 97 26.61 -16.35 -6.90
C TYR A 97 25.41 -16.49 -5.94
N PRO A 98 25.13 -17.68 -5.36
CA PRO A 98 23.89 -17.89 -4.59
C PRO A 98 23.74 -16.92 -3.42
N LEU A 99 24.81 -16.63 -2.68
CA LEU A 99 24.76 -15.72 -1.53
C LEU A 99 24.48 -14.27 -1.97
N LEU A 100 25.20 -13.78 -2.98
CA LEU A 100 25.00 -12.40 -3.47
C LEU A 100 23.58 -12.18 -3.98
N VAL A 101 23.11 -13.09 -4.83
CA VAL A 101 21.80 -13.01 -5.46
C VAL A 101 20.68 -13.09 -4.42
N SER A 102 20.77 -14.04 -3.50
CA SER A 102 19.75 -14.21 -2.46
C SER A 102 19.66 -13.02 -1.50
N ILE A 103 20.80 -12.40 -1.17
CA ILE A 103 20.81 -11.17 -0.37
C ILE A 103 20.14 -10.03 -1.14
N ILE A 104 20.46 -9.85 -2.43
CA ILE A 104 19.83 -8.81 -3.25
C ILE A 104 18.33 -9.03 -3.31
N ILE A 105 17.87 -10.25 -3.63
CA ILE A 105 16.44 -10.59 -3.71
C ILE A 105 15.77 -10.38 -2.35
N GLY A 106 16.34 -10.87 -1.25
CA GLY A 106 15.75 -10.70 0.09
C GLY A 106 15.68 -9.24 0.51
N VAL A 107 16.75 -8.45 0.34
CA VAL A 107 16.77 -7.05 0.74
C VAL A 107 15.80 -6.21 -0.10
N THR A 108 15.77 -6.41 -1.40
CA THR A 108 14.86 -5.66 -2.28
C THR A 108 13.41 -6.04 -2.04
N ASN A 109 13.10 -7.27 -1.62
CA ASN A 109 11.74 -7.74 -1.31
C ASN A 109 11.09 -6.98 -0.14
N ILE A 110 11.85 -6.22 0.65
CA ILE A 110 11.30 -5.32 1.68
C ILE A 110 10.37 -4.27 1.05
N ILE A 111 10.67 -3.84 -0.19
CA ILE A 111 9.80 -2.89 -0.91
C ILE A 111 8.60 -3.67 -1.47
N PRO A 112 7.36 -3.37 -1.03
CA PRO A 112 6.19 -4.06 -1.53
C PRO A 112 6.02 -3.86 -3.05
N VAL A 113 5.56 -4.88 -3.76
CA VAL A 113 5.26 -4.89 -5.20
C VAL A 113 6.49 -4.68 -6.08
N PHE A 114 7.26 -3.61 -5.90
CA PHE A 114 8.40 -3.29 -6.77
C PHE A 114 9.70 -3.97 -6.38
N GLY A 115 9.86 -4.36 -5.12
CA GLY A 115 11.07 -5.02 -4.62
C GLY A 115 11.51 -6.24 -5.42
N PRO A 116 10.61 -7.18 -5.69
CA PRO A 116 10.90 -8.34 -6.53
C PRO A 116 11.49 -7.99 -7.90
N TYR A 117 10.97 -6.98 -8.57
CA TYR A 117 11.44 -6.56 -9.90
C TYR A 117 12.78 -5.84 -9.82
N ILE A 118 12.97 -4.98 -8.80
CA ILE A 118 14.23 -4.26 -8.55
C ILE A 118 15.37 -5.25 -8.27
N GLY A 119 15.10 -6.33 -7.55
CA GLY A 119 16.09 -7.36 -7.25
C GLY A 119 16.31 -8.33 -8.41
N ALA A 120 15.23 -8.78 -9.06
CA ALA A 120 15.32 -9.77 -10.14
C ALA A 120 16.08 -9.24 -11.37
N LEU A 121 15.82 -8.00 -11.79
CA LEU A 121 16.42 -7.47 -13.01
C LEU A 121 17.96 -7.49 -12.98
N PRO A 122 18.67 -6.90 -12.01
CA PRO A 122 20.13 -6.94 -11.98
C PRO A 122 20.68 -8.34 -11.74
N THR A 123 20.02 -9.17 -10.94
CA THR A 123 20.49 -10.53 -10.64
C THR A 123 20.38 -11.46 -11.84
N VAL A 124 19.30 -11.38 -12.61
CA VAL A 124 19.18 -12.11 -13.89
C VAL A 124 20.27 -11.70 -14.85
N ILE A 125 20.54 -10.39 -14.99
CA ILE A 125 21.60 -9.89 -15.87
C ILE A 125 22.97 -10.41 -15.43
N ILE A 126 23.31 -10.36 -14.15
CA ILE A 126 24.58 -10.85 -13.60
C ILE A 126 24.78 -12.34 -13.93
N ILE A 127 23.76 -13.17 -13.71
CA ILE A 127 23.83 -14.60 -13.98
C ILE A 127 23.90 -14.85 -15.49
N PHE A 128 23.11 -14.15 -16.29
CA PHE A 128 23.08 -14.30 -17.75
C PHE A 128 24.42 -13.94 -18.41
N LEU A 129 25.11 -12.92 -17.92
CA LEU A 129 26.43 -12.53 -18.43
C LEU A 129 27.52 -13.56 -18.08
N THR A 130 27.35 -14.32 -17.00
CA THR A 130 28.33 -15.34 -16.58
C THR A 130 28.03 -16.68 -17.27
N GLU A 131 26.79 -17.13 -17.20
CA GLU A 131 26.31 -18.39 -17.74
C GLU A 131 24.91 -18.21 -18.35
N PRO A 132 24.77 -17.94 -19.66
CA PRO A 132 23.50 -17.60 -20.30
C PRO A 132 22.37 -18.60 -20.07
N MET A 133 22.67 -19.90 -20.11
CA MET A 133 21.64 -20.94 -19.85
C MET A 133 21.16 -20.92 -18.41
N GLN A 134 22.03 -20.71 -17.45
CA GLN A 134 21.64 -20.59 -16.05
C GLN A 134 20.86 -19.29 -15.78
N GLY A 135 21.15 -18.21 -16.53
CA GLY A 135 20.35 -16.99 -16.49
C GLY A 135 18.89 -17.21 -16.89
N ILE A 136 18.64 -18.04 -17.90
CA ILE A 136 17.28 -18.42 -18.30
C ILE A 136 16.59 -19.27 -17.22
N TYR A 137 17.29 -20.26 -16.66
CA TYR A 137 16.75 -21.06 -15.56
C TYR A 137 16.45 -20.22 -14.32
N PHE A 138 17.33 -19.28 -13.98
CA PHE A 138 17.11 -18.36 -12.88
C PHE A 138 15.93 -17.42 -13.13
N LEU A 139 15.73 -16.94 -14.35
CA LEU A 139 14.58 -16.12 -14.71
C LEU A 139 13.25 -16.89 -14.47
N ILE A 140 13.19 -18.15 -14.89
CA ILE A 140 12.01 -18.98 -14.66
C ILE A 140 11.81 -19.21 -13.14
N PHE A 141 12.90 -19.56 -12.44
CA PHE A 141 12.87 -19.78 -11.00
C PHE A 141 12.38 -18.55 -10.23
N ILE A 142 12.91 -17.35 -10.54
CA ILE A 142 12.52 -16.14 -9.82
C ILE A 142 11.06 -15.77 -10.07
N ILE A 143 10.53 -15.98 -11.28
CA ILE A 143 9.10 -15.78 -11.57
C ILE A 143 8.25 -16.72 -10.72
N VAL A 144 8.61 -18.00 -10.63
CA VAL A 144 7.88 -18.97 -9.80
C VAL A 144 7.97 -18.59 -8.33
N LEU A 145 9.15 -18.21 -7.85
CA LEU A 145 9.34 -17.76 -6.46
C LEU A 145 8.45 -16.55 -6.14
N GLN A 146 8.36 -15.58 -7.05
CA GLN A 146 7.52 -14.39 -6.85
C GLN A 146 6.01 -14.74 -6.87
N GLN A 147 5.60 -15.73 -7.66
CA GLN A 147 4.22 -16.21 -7.61
C GLN A 147 3.89 -16.90 -6.27
N ILE A 148 4.83 -17.66 -5.72
CA ILE A 148 4.69 -18.27 -4.40
C ILE A 148 4.65 -17.19 -3.31
N ASP A 149 5.52 -16.19 -3.41
CA ASP A 149 5.52 -15.05 -2.49
C ASP A 149 4.18 -14.30 -2.51
N GLY A 150 3.76 -13.82 -3.66
CA GLY A 150 2.56 -13.02 -3.82
C GLY A 150 1.25 -13.74 -3.46
N ASN A 151 1.16 -15.05 -3.68
CA ASN A 151 -0.09 -15.79 -3.50
C ASN A 151 -0.14 -16.65 -2.23
N ILE A 152 1.00 -17.00 -1.64
CA ILE A 152 1.06 -17.92 -0.52
C ILE A 152 1.77 -17.33 0.69
N ILE A 153 3.03 -16.87 0.53
CA ILE A 153 3.87 -16.43 1.64
C ILE A 153 3.41 -15.07 2.15
N GLY A 154 3.31 -14.09 1.25
CA GLY A 154 2.88 -12.75 1.58
C GLY A 154 1.53 -12.70 2.30
N PRO A 155 0.44 -13.30 1.77
CA PRO A 155 -0.84 -13.35 2.47
C PRO A 155 -0.77 -14.05 3.82
N LYS A 156 0.04 -15.11 3.98
CA LYS A 156 0.18 -15.81 5.27
C LYS A 156 0.93 -15.01 6.32
N ILE A 157 1.91 -14.21 5.93
CA ILE A 157 2.75 -13.42 6.85
C ILE A 157 2.12 -12.08 7.16
N LEU A 158 1.69 -11.36 6.13
CA LEU A 158 1.10 -10.04 6.27
C LEU A 158 -0.36 -10.12 6.72
N GLY A 159 -1.07 -11.22 6.38
CA GLY A 159 -2.49 -11.41 6.67
C GLY A 159 -3.33 -10.23 6.20
N ASP A 160 -4.45 -10.01 6.86
CA ASP A 160 -5.29 -8.81 6.66
C ASP A 160 -4.75 -7.58 7.39
N SER A 161 -3.43 -7.52 7.64
CA SER A 161 -2.79 -6.50 8.49
C SER A 161 -3.06 -5.08 8.02
N THR A 162 -3.31 -4.87 6.74
CA THR A 162 -3.59 -3.55 6.18
C THR A 162 -5.06 -3.30 5.85
N GLY A 163 -5.85 -4.36 5.61
CA GLY A 163 -7.25 -4.24 5.16
C GLY A 163 -7.42 -3.48 3.83
N LEU A 164 -6.33 -3.28 3.09
CA LEU A 164 -6.32 -2.54 1.83
C LEU A 164 -6.51 -3.46 0.63
N SER A 165 -7.30 -3.03 -0.35
CA SER A 165 -7.29 -3.65 -1.66
C SER A 165 -5.96 -3.40 -2.39
N SER A 166 -5.60 -4.29 -3.33
CA SER A 166 -4.35 -4.18 -4.12
C SER A 166 -4.22 -2.82 -4.83
N PHE A 167 -5.32 -2.23 -5.25
CA PHE A 167 -5.35 -0.90 -5.84
C PHE A 167 -4.75 0.17 -4.90
N TRP A 168 -5.23 0.23 -3.66
CA TRP A 168 -4.74 1.20 -2.68
C TRP A 168 -3.30 0.96 -2.27
N VAL A 169 -2.84 -0.30 -2.30
CA VAL A 169 -1.42 -0.63 -2.08
C VAL A 169 -0.54 -0.03 -3.18
N VAL A 170 -0.92 -0.18 -4.46
CA VAL A 170 -0.18 0.40 -5.59
C VAL A 170 -0.18 1.93 -5.50
N VAL A 171 -1.34 2.55 -5.24
CA VAL A 171 -1.45 4.01 -5.05
C VAL A 171 -0.53 4.49 -3.93
N ALA A 172 -0.54 3.81 -2.78
CA ALA A 172 0.31 4.15 -1.63
C ALA A 172 1.80 4.15 -1.97
N ILE A 173 2.25 3.15 -2.73
CA ILE A 173 3.66 3.01 -3.12
C ILE A 173 4.06 4.07 -4.15
N VAL A 174 3.22 4.31 -5.17
CA VAL A 174 3.52 5.30 -6.22
C VAL A 174 3.54 6.71 -5.63
N VAL A 175 2.52 7.09 -4.87
CA VAL A 175 2.44 8.41 -4.23
C VAL A 175 3.51 8.57 -3.16
N GLY A 176 3.65 7.59 -2.27
CA GLY A 176 4.66 7.61 -1.21
C GLY A 176 6.08 7.68 -1.79
N GLY A 177 6.36 6.86 -2.81
CA GLY A 177 7.64 6.84 -3.52
C GLY A 177 7.95 8.16 -4.22
N GLY A 178 6.96 8.78 -4.86
CA GLY A 178 7.11 10.08 -5.51
C GLY A 178 7.39 11.23 -4.53
N LEU A 179 6.81 11.19 -3.34
CA LEU A 179 6.96 12.23 -2.32
C LEU A 179 8.21 12.06 -1.45
N PHE A 180 8.51 10.83 -1.02
CA PHE A 180 9.52 10.54 0.00
C PHE A 180 10.56 9.48 -0.45
N GLY A 181 10.59 9.14 -1.74
CA GLY A 181 11.52 8.15 -2.28
C GLY A 181 11.36 6.76 -1.66
N PHE A 182 12.47 6.08 -1.38
CA PHE A 182 12.49 4.72 -0.82
C PHE A 182 11.70 4.61 0.50
N ALA A 183 11.87 5.56 1.41
CA ALA A 183 11.14 5.58 2.67
C ALA A 183 9.62 5.69 2.44
N GLY A 184 9.20 6.49 1.46
CA GLY A 184 7.80 6.60 1.08
C GLY A 184 7.21 5.34 0.47
N MET A 185 7.98 4.57 -0.29
CA MET A 185 7.54 3.26 -0.80
C MET A 185 7.30 2.27 0.35
N LEU A 186 8.17 2.26 1.35
CA LEU A 186 8.07 1.35 2.49
C LEU A 186 6.94 1.75 3.45
N PHE A 187 6.89 3.02 3.84
CA PHE A 187 5.91 3.52 4.82
C PHE A 187 4.58 3.95 4.20
N GLY A 188 4.50 4.08 2.89
CA GLY A 188 3.29 4.48 2.17
C GLY A 188 2.12 3.54 2.40
N VAL A 189 2.37 2.22 2.35
CA VAL A 189 1.31 1.21 2.53
C VAL A 189 0.68 1.27 3.93
N PRO A 190 1.42 1.21 5.05
CA PRO A 190 0.81 1.34 6.37
C PRO A 190 0.20 2.74 6.62
N THR A 191 0.74 3.79 6.00
CA THR A 191 0.14 5.13 6.07
C THR A 191 -1.22 5.17 5.36
N MET A 192 -1.32 4.59 4.18
CA MET A 192 -2.60 4.47 3.47
C MET A 192 -3.60 3.61 4.23
N ALA A 193 -3.15 2.50 4.85
CA ALA A 193 -4.00 1.67 5.70
C ALA A 193 -4.57 2.46 6.89
N LEU A 194 -3.74 3.31 7.50
CA LEU A 194 -4.20 4.20 8.57
C LEU A 194 -5.22 5.22 8.04
N ILE A 195 -4.96 5.86 6.91
CA ILE A 195 -5.90 6.82 6.28
C ILE A 195 -7.22 6.11 5.97
N TYR A 196 -7.17 4.93 5.36
CA TYR A 196 -8.36 4.14 5.04
C TYR A 196 -9.18 3.80 6.31
N TYR A 197 -8.50 3.36 7.38
CA TYR A 197 -9.13 3.11 8.68
C TYR A 197 -9.79 4.36 9.26
N LEU A 198 -9.10 5.51 9.21
CA LEU A 198 -9.65 6.77 9.75
C LEU A 198 -10.85 7.25 8.95
N VAL A 199 -10.81 7.14 7.62
CA VAL A 199 -11.94 7.49 6.74
C VAL A 199 -13.13 6.56 7.01
N GLY A 200 -12.91 5.25 7.12
CA GLY A 200 -13.94 4.28 7.47
C GLY A 200 -14.61 4.62 8.80
N ARG A 201 -13.83 4.80 9.85
CA ARG A 201 -14.32 5.16 11.18
C ARG A 201 -15.08 6.50 11.21
N PHE A 202 -14.60 7.48 10.45
CA PHE A 202 -15.29 8.76 10.33
C PHE A 202 -16.64 8.60 9.60
N SER A 203 -16.67 7.81 8.52
CA SER A 203 -17.89 7.49 7.79
C SER A 203 -18.91 6.77 8.67
N GLU A 204 -18.52 5.70 9.36
CA GLU A 204 -19.36 4.95 10.31
C GLU A 204 -19.96 5.87 11.38
N HIS A 205 -19.14 6.75 11.97
CA HIS A 205 -19.61 7.70 12.97
C HIS A 205 -20.67 8.68 12.41
N MET A 206 -20.50 9.13 11.16
CA MET A 206 -21.46 10.01 10.50
C MET A 206 -22.76 9.29 10.10
N LEU A 207 -22.64 8.04 9.61
CA LEU A 207 -23.79 7.20 9.27
C LEU A 207 -24.62 6.88 10.49
N ARG A 208 -24.00 6.49 11.60
CA ARG A 208 -24.67 6.24 12.88
C ARG A 208 -25.46 7.45 13.39
N LYS A 209 -24.94 8.65 13.21
CA LYS A 209 -25.66 9.89 13.57
C LYS A 209 -26.90 10.17 12.72
N ARG A 210 -26.99 9.52 11.55
CA ARG A 210 -28.09 9.66 10.59
C ARG A 210 -29.02 8.46 10.55
N ASP A 211 -28.83 7.51 11.48
CA ASP A 211 -29.55 6.23 11.55
C ASP A 211 -29.49 5.44 10.22
N LEU A 212 -28.32 5.50 9.53
CA LEU A 212 -28.05 4.78 8.30
C LEU A 212 -27.19 3.55 8.56
N PRO A 213 -27.30 2.47 7.75
CA PRO A 213 -26.46 1.28 7.86
C PRO A 213 -24.96 1.60 7.77
N GLU A 214 -24.14 0.87 8.54
CA GLU A 214 -22.70 1.09 8.59
C GLU A 214 -21.95 0.18 7.61
N GLU A 215 -22.55 -0.91 7.11
CA GLU A 215 -21.89 -1.88 6.26
C GLU A 215 -21.78 -1.40 4.81
N THR A 216 -20.58 -1.50 4.24
CA THR A 216 -20.33 -1.12 2.84
C THR A 216 -21.18 -1.94 1.86
N ALA A 217 -21.54 -3.18 2.23
CA ALA A 217 -22.33 -4.07 1.41
C ALA A 217 -23.71 -3.48 1.09
N ASP A 218 -24.30 -2.75 2.04
CA ASP A 218 -25.62 -2.13 1.88
C ASP A 218 -25.65 -1.01 0.82
N TYR A 219 -24.47 -0.44 0.53
CA TYR A 219 -24.31 0.66 -0.43
C TYR A 219 -23.92 0.22 -1.84
N ILE A 220 -23.57 -1.06 -2.07
CA ILE A 220 -23.09 -1.54 -3.38
C ILE A 220 -24.16 -1.41 -4.45
N ASN A 221 -25.42 -1.77 -4.12
CA ASN A 221 -26.55 -1.76 -5.06
C ASN A 221 -27.52 -0.60 -4.78
N MET A 222 -27.13 0.35 -3.92
CA MET A 222 -27.96 1.47 -3.54
C MET A 222 -28.00 2.54 -4.63
N GLU A 223 -29.17 3.03 -4.96
CA GLU A 223 -29.37 4.18 -5.83
C GLU A 223 -29.45 5.48 -5.02
N ARG A 224 -30.23 5.49 -3.97
CA ARG A 224 -30.46 6.67 -3.13
C ARG A 224 -30.95 6.29 -1.73
N VAL A 225 -30.88 7.26 -0.82
CA VAL A 225 -31.55 7.18 0.49
C VAL A 225 -32.91 7.86 0.38
N ASN A 226 -33.96 7.25 0.93
CA ASN A 226 -35.24 7.89 1.05
C ASN A 226 -35.18 8.93 2.18
N GLU A 227 -35.51 10.18 1.89
CA GLU A 227 -35.41 11.29 2.86
C GLU A 227 -36.45 11.19 3.99
N ALA A 228 -37.55 10.44 3.77
CA ALA A 228 -38.65 10.38 4.73
C ALA A 228 -38.42 9.38 5.87
N ASP A 229 -37.78 8.24 5.59
CA ASP A 229 -37.63 7.12 6.52
C ASP A 229 -36.18 6.60 6.62
N HIS A 230 -35.23 7.27 5.97
CA HIS A 230 -33.80 6.93 5.93
C HIS A 230 -33.52 5.51 5.42
N THR A 231 -34.45 4.89 4.66
CA THR A 231 -34.25 3.58 4.06
C THR A 231 -33.43 3.66 2.80
N LEU A 232 -32.64 2.60 2.54
CA LEU A 232 -31.85 2.46 1.31
C LEU A 232 -32.78 1.99 0.18
N VAL A 233 -32.79 2.69 -0.94
CA VAL A 233 -33.50 2.30 -2.16
C VAL A 233 -32.52 1.62 -3.08
N GLU A 234 -32.74 0.32 -3.35
CA GLU A 234 -31.91 -0.46 -4.25
C GLU A 234 -32.20 -0.15 -5.71
N HIS A 235 -31.17 -0.31 -6.54
CA HIS A 235 -31.27 -0.20 -7.99
C HIS A 235 -32.08 -1.38 -8.54
N THR A 236 -33.39 -1.17 -8.80
CA THR A 236 -34.26 -2.18 -9.38
C THR A 236 -34.08 -2.16 -10.90
N LYS A 237 -34.01 -3.32 -11.56
CA LYS A 237 -33.89 -3.44 -13.03
C LYS A 237 -35.00 -2.71 -13.83
N GLU A 238 -36.11 -2.46 -13.21
CA GLU A 238 -37.21 -1.62 -13.77
C GLU A 238 -36.75 -0.19 -14.10
N TYR A 239 -35.79 0.38 -13.34
CA TYR A 239 -35.29 1.74 -13.56
C TYR A 239 -34.31 1.82 -14.76
N GLU A 240 -33.61 0.74 -15.10
CA GLU A 240 -32.79 0.70 -16.32
C GLU A 240 -33.66 0.81 -17.58
N GLU A 241 -34.80 0.09 -17.62
CA GLU A 241 -35.75 0.18 -18.74
C GLU A 241 -36.40 1.58 -18.82
N GLU A 242 -36.82 2.18 -17.71
CA GLU A 242 -37.35 3.54 -17.72
C GLU A 242 -36.31 4.61 -18.09
N SER A 243 -35.07 4.49 -17.62
CA SER A 243 -34.00 5.43 -17.97
C SER A 243 -33.63 5.34 -19.45
N HIS A 244 -33.51 4.12 -19.99
CA HIS A 244 -33.29 3.89 -21.42
C HIS A 244 -34.45 4.40 -22.27
N VAL A 245 -35.69 4.27 -21.81
CA VAL A 245 -36.87 4.82 -22.50
C VAL A 245 -36.85 6.34 -22.49
N LYS A 246 -36.56 6.98 -21.35
CA LYS A 246 -36.49 8.45 -21.23
C LYS A 246 -35.33 9.04 -22.09
N VAL A 247 -34.17 8.39 -22.11
CA VAL A 247 -33.02 8.79 -22.92
C VAL A 247 -33.36 8.66 -24.42
N ASN A 248 -33.97 7.56 -24.85
CA ASN A 248 -34.38 7.36 -26.23
C ASN A 248 -35.48 8.35 -26.69
N VAL A 249 -36.42 8.70 -25.83
CA VAL A 249 -37.43 9.72 -26.10
C VAL A 249 -36.81 11.12 -26.24
N PHE A 250 -35.83 11.43 -25.39
CA PHE A 250 -35.09 12.72 -25.46
C PHE A 250 -34.30 12.85 -26.76
N PHE A 251 -33.58 11.81 -27.18
CA PHE A 251 -32.85 11.82 -28.46
C PHE A 251 -33.79 11.85 -29.67
N LYS A 252 -34.93 11.16 -29.64
CA LYS A 252 -35.94 11.24 -30.70
C LYS A 252 -36.54 12.66 -30.82
N LYS A 253 -36.87 13.33 -29.71
CA LYS A 253 -37.35 14.73 -29.71
C LYS A 253 -36.30 15.69 -30.29
N LYS A 254 -35.02 15.52 -29.92
CA LYS A 254 -33.93 16.37 -30.41
C LYS A 254 -33.68 16.20 -31.90
N LYS A 255 -33.81 14.96 -32.42
CA LYS A 255 -33.67 14.65 -33.85
C LYS A 255 -34.81 15.21 -34.67
N LYS A 256 -36.04 15.22 -34.13
CA LYS A 256 -37.21 15.79 -34.81
C LYS A 256 -37.13 17.33 -34.86
N GLN A 257 -36.66 17.98 -33.81
CA GLN A 257 -36.44 19.43 -33.79
C GLN A 257 -35.29 19.89 -34.73
N SER A 258 -34.30 19.02 -34.99
CA SER A 258 -33.22 19.32 -35.94
C SER A 258 -33.71 19.21 -37.39
N SER A 259 -34.55 18.22 -37.70
CA SER A 259 -35.10 18.05 -39.09
C SER A 259 -36.13 19.13 -39.40
N GLU A 260 -36.97 19.56 -38.47
CA GLU A 260 -37.92 20.67 -38.67
C GLU A 260 -37.23 22.04 -38.86
N LYS A 261 -36.00 22.20 -38.39
CA LYS A 261 -35.19 23.42 -38.62
C LYS A 261 -34.43 23.42 -39.95
N GLU A 262 -34.20 22.26 -40.56
CA GLU A 262 -33.62 22.16 -41.92
C GLU A 262 -34.71 22.38 -42.99
N ASP A 263 -35.91 21.86 -42.81
CA ASP A 263 -37.03 22.06 -43.74
C ASP A 263 -37.59 23.52 -43.79
N THR A 264 -37.20 24.38 -42.82
CA THR A 264 -37.65 25.79 -42.76
C THR A 264 -36.61 26.72 -43.38
N LYS A 265 -35.54 26.20 -43.95
CA LYS A 265 -34.43 27.00 -44.53
C LYS A 265 -34.30 26.80 -46.07
N GLU A 266 -35.18 26.00 -46.68
CA GLU A 266 -35.41 26.01 -48.12
C GLU A 266 -36.64 26.87 -48.47
#